data_9133e81ae4e9906c2d87e4c16bcf7cfe
#
_entry.id   9133e81ae4e9906c2d87e4c16bcf7cfe
#
_cell.length_a   1.000
_cell.length_b   1.000
_cell.length_c   1.000
_cell.angle_alpha   90.00
_cell.angle_beta   90.00
_cell.angle_gamma   90.00
#
_symmetry.space_group_name_H-M   'P 1'
#
loop_
_entity.id
_entity.type
_entity.pdbx_description
1 polymer ?
#
loop_
_entity_poly.entity_id
_entity_poly.type
_entity_poly.pdbx_seq_one_letter_code
_entity_poly.pdbx_strand_id
1 'polypeptide(L)'
;LPPFAEVKAAVMAAFDEVNRYPDGACLDLRQALADRFGRSIAEIAVGNGMDDLLELLGDALLDHGDEVVFADPSFMLYEDICARRGAVAVMIPLLPGYDHDLDAMAAAVTPSTKLVIVCNPNNPTGNYLPAAEIAAFVDKLPEDVLVVIDEAYNEFVAADDWQDTLKLQAEKPNVCVFRTFSKGYGLAGLRVGYGVCPTLVTDALDKVRQPFNVNRLAQVAAIEALKH
;
A
#
# COMPACT_ATOMS: atom_id res chain seq x y z
N LEU A 1 -18.11 -3.12 6.20
CA LEU A 1 -18.88 -1.85 6.26
C LEU A 1 -19.55 -1.60 4.90
N PRO A 2 -20.79 -1.10 4.83
CA PRO A 2 -21.40 -0.64 3.59
C PRO A 2 -20.81 0.71 3.17
N PRO A 3 -20.76 1.02 1.85
CA PRO A 3 -20.36 2.35 1.40
C PRO A 3 -21.37 3.42 1.84
N PHE A 4 -20.91 4.66 2.01
CA PHE A 4 -21.75 5.81 2.30
C PHE A 4 -22.84 6.01 1.24
N ALA A 5 -23.98 6.61 1.62
CA ALA A 5 -25.09 6.85 0.68
C ALA A 5 -24.69 7.77 -0.47
N GLU A 6 -23.87 8.76 -0.18
CA GLU A 6 -23.31 9.74 -1.12
C GLU A 6 -22.41 9.06 -2.16
N VAL A 7 -21.59 8.09 -1.72
CA VAL A 7 -20.75 7.29 -2.61
C VAL A 7 -21.62 6.47 -3.57
N LYS A 8 -22.69 5.84 -3.07
CA LYS A 8 -23.63 5.11 -3.94
C LYS A 8 -24.27 6.04 -4.98
N ALA A 9 -24.70 7.23 -4.56
CA ALA A 9 -25.30 8.21 -5.46
C ALA A 9 -24.31 8.67 -6.54
N ALA A 10 -23.05 8.95 -6.17
CA ALA A 10 -21.99 9.34 -7.10
C ALA A 10 -21.69 8.24 -8.13
N VAL A 11 -21.60 6.98 -7.69
CA VAL A 11 -21.39 5.83 -8.58
C VAL A 11 -22.56 5.65 -9.54
N MET A 12 -23.80 5.76 -9.08
CA MET A 12 -24.98 5.65 -9.93
C MET A 12 -25.04 6.77 -10.99
N ALA A 13 -24.64 8.00 -10.63
CA ALA A 13 -24.58 9.10 -11.59
C ALA A 13 -23.47 8.90 -12.64
N ALA A 14 -22.36 8.24 -12.28
CA ALA A 14 -21.27 7.96 -13.20
C ALA A 14 -21.53 6.74 -14.10
N PHE A 15 -22.59 5.98 -13.86
CA PHE A 15 -22.86 4.76 -14.60
C PHE A 15 -23.15 5.01 -16.10
N ASP A 16 -23.70 6.17 -16.43
CA ASP A 16 -23.96 6.56 -17.83
C ASP A 16 -22.66 6.83 -18.63
N GLU A 17 -21.50 6.88 -17.97
CA GLU A 17 -20.19 7.13 -18.57
C GLU A 17 -19.37 5.84 -18.77
N VAL A 18 -19.87 4.66 -18.35
CA VAL A 18 -19.09 3.40 -18.40
C VAL A 18 -18.75 2.92 -19.83
N ASN A 19 -19.36 3.51 -20.85
CA ASN A 19 -19.03 3.28 -22.24
C ASN A 19 -17.74 3.97 -22.71
N ARG A 20 -17.10 4.75 -21.82
CA ARG A 20 -15.83 5.45 -22.07
C ARG A 20 -14.73 4.87 -21.21
N TYR A 21 -13.50 4.89 -21.73
CA TYR A 21 -12.35 4.59 -20.89
C TYR A 21 -12.22 5.63 -19.76
N PRO A 22 -11.78 5.20 -18.57
CA PRO A 22 -11.51 6.12 -17.47
C PRO A 22 -10.30 7.01 -17.77
N ASP A 23 -10.08 8.04 -16.93
CA ASP A 23 -8.78 8.72 -16.92
C ASP A 23 -7.68 7.72 -16.52
N GLY A 24 -6.80 7.40 -17.46
CA GLY A 24 -5.71 6.46 -17.22
C GLY A 24 -4.64 6.98 -16.26
N ALA A 25 -4.55 8.29 -16.09
CA ALA A 25 -3.64 8.90 -15.11
C ALA A 25 -4.27 9.04 -13.71
N CYS A 26 -5.58 8.82 -13.57
CA CYS A 26 -6.35 9.01 -12.33
C CYS A 26 -6.13 10.38 -11.69
N LEU A 27 -6.01 11.46 -12.49
CA LEU A 27 -5.57 12.77 -12.02
C LEU A 27 -6.44 13.32 -10.89
N ASP A 28 -7.77 13.27 -11.06
CA ASP A 28 -8.71 13.81 -10.06
C ASP A 28 -8.59 13.04 -8.73
N LEU A 29 -8.44 11.71 -8.78
CA LEU A 29 -8.28 10.90 -7.58
C LEU A 29 -6.91 11.12 -6.93
N ARG A 30 -5.84 11.16 -7.72
CA ARG A 30 -4.49 11.46 -7.22
C ARG A 30 -4.44 12.86 -6.58
N GLN A 31 -5.10 13.85 -7.18
CA GLN A 31 -5.18 15.20 -6.61
C GLN A 31 -5.98 15.21 -5.29
N ALA A 32 -7.13 14.53 -5.24
CA ALA A 32 -7.92 14.45 -4.02
C ALA A 32 -7.15 13.78 -2.86
N LEU A 33 -6.36 12.74 -3.15
CA LEU A 33 -5.48 12.09 -2.17
C LEU A 33 -4.32 13.01 -1.75
N ALA A 34 -3.69 13.70 -2.72
CA ALA A 34 -2.62 14.65 -2.46
C ALA A 34 -3.10 15.78 -1.53
N ASP A 35 -4.26 16.37 -1.82
CA ASP A 35 -4.87 17.42 -1.00
C ASP A 35 -5.24 16.89 0.41
N ARG A 36 -5.79 15.68 0.49
CA ARG A 36 -6.17 15.04 1.77
C ARG A 36 -4.99 14.85 2.71
N PHE A 37 -3.83 14.48 2.17
CA PHE A 37 -2.64 14.14 2.94
C PHE A 37 -1.56 15.22 2.95
N GLY A 38 -1.78 16.36 2.28
CA GLY A 38 -0.78 17.43 2.16
C GLY A 38 0.47 16.98 1.42
N ARG A 39 0.30 16.21 0.32
CA ARG A 39 1.37 15.64 -0.50
C ARG A 39 1.38 16.21 -1.92
N SER A 40 2.49 15.99 -2.62
CA SER A 40 2.53 16.22 -4.07
C SER A 40 1.75 15.12 -4.79
N ILE A 41 1.06 15.46 -5.87
CA ILE A 41 0.42 14.48 -6.76
C ILE A 41 1.43 13.45 -7.30
N ALA A 42 2.68 13.84 -7.45
CA ALA A 42 3.78 12.97 -7.88
C ALA A 42 4.14 11.89 -6.84
N GLU A 43 3.72 12.04 -5.60
CA GLU A 43 3.93 11.04 -4.53
C GLU A 43 2.76 10.05 -4.42
N ILE A 44 1.68 10.24 -5.20
CA ILE A 44 0.47 9.41 -5.11
C ILE A 44 0.44 8.38 -6.23
N ALA A 45 0.48 7.10 -5.88
CA ALA A 45 0.20 5.99 -6.78
C ALA A 45 -1.24 5.49 -6.56
N VAL A 46 -1.92 5.05 -7.62
CA VAL A 46 -3.28 4.48 -7.54
C VAL A 46 -3.33 3.17 -8.31
N GLY A 47 -3.91 2.13 -7.70
CA GLY A 47 -4.01 0.79 -8.26
C GLY A 47 -5.42 0.21 -8.24
N ASN A 48 -5.63 -0.85 -9.01
CA ASN A 48 -6.85 -1.66 -9.04
C ASN A 48 -6.98 -2.52 -7.76
N GLY A 49 -7.12 -1.85 -6.62
CA GLY A 49 -6.89 -2.37 -5.29
C GLY A 49 -5.43 -2.18 -4.86
N MET A 50 -5.16 -2.35 -3.59
CA MET A 50 -3.79 -2.29 -3.07
C MET A 50 -2.95 -3.48 -3.58
N ASP A 51 -3.59 -4.62 -3.83
CA ASP A 51 -2.94 -5.79 -4.41
C ASP A 51 -2.23 -5.47 -5.73
N ASP A 52 -2.89 -4.68 -6.61
CA ASP A 52 -2.30 -4.21 -7.87
C ASP A 52 -1.03 -3.39 -7.64
N LEU A 53 -1.00 -2.51 -6.62
CA LEU A 53 0.22 -1.74 -6.29
C LEU A 53 1.37 -2.63 -5.84
N LEU A 54 1.09 -3.68 -5.06
CA LEU A 54 2.09 -4.65 -4.63
C LEU A 54 2.62 -5.46 -5.82
N GLU A 55 1.75 -5.88 -6.73
CA GLU A 55 2.13 -6.57 -7.97
C GLU A 55 3.00 -5.68 -8.87
N LEU A 56 2.57 -4.41 -9.07
CA LEU A 56 3.32 -3.43 -9.86
C LEU A 56 4.69 -3.13 -9.23
N LEU A 57 4.77 -3.15 -7.90
CA LEU A 57 6.05 -2.99 -7.21
C LEU A 57 6.98 -4.18 -7.49
N GLY A 58 6.43 -5.40 -7.47
CA GLY A 58 7.16 -6.59 -7.90
C GLY A 58 7.64 -6.50 -9.34
N ASP A 59 6.78 -5.98 -10.27
CA ASP A 59 7.14 -5.78 -11.67
C ASP A 59 8.25 -4.74 -11.88
N ALA A 60 8.25 -3.70 -11.04
CA ALA A 60 9.19 -2.58 -11.19
C ALA A 60 10.53 -2.81 -10.50
N LEU A 61 10.58 -3.65 -9.46
CA LEU A 61 11.69 -3.70 -8.52
C LEU A 61 12.40 -5.05 -8.46
N LEU A 62 11.67 -6.18 -8.65
CA LEU A 62 12.20 -7.50 -8.37
C LEU A 62 12.68 -8.22 -9.61
N ASP A 63 13.91 -8.69 -9.57
CA ASP A 63 14.50 -9.63 -10.49
C ASP A 63 14.62 -11.03 -9.86
N HIS A 64 14.94 -12.03 -10.68
CA HIS A 64 15.16 -13.40 -10.22
C HIS A 64 16.31 -13.47 -9.20
N GLY A 65 16.02 -13.98 -8.01
CA GLY A 65 16.97 -14.13 -6.92
C GLY A 65 17.04 -12.94 -5.96
N ASP A 66 16.34 -11.84 -6.24
CA ASP A 66 16.16 -10.77 -5.27
C ASP A 66 15.36 -11.25 -4.06
N GLU A 67 15.56 -10.65 -2.91
CA GLU A 67 14.92 -11.06 -1.65
C GLU A 67 13.86 -10.05 -1.21
N VAL A 68 12.76 -10.57 -0.68
CA VAL A 68 11.70 -9.81 -0.02
C VAL A 68 11.53 -10.31 1.40
N VAL A 69 11.73 -9.43 2.40
CA VAL A 69 11.61 -9.76 3.82
C VAL A 69 10.23 -9.34 4.34
N PHE A 70 9.52 -10.25 4.99
CA PHE A 70 8.24 -9.98 5.65
C PHE A 70 7.96 -10.98 6.77
N ALA A 71 6.99 -10.67 7.64
CA ALA A 71 6.60 -11.54 8.75
C ALA A 71 5.74 -12.72 8.29
N ASP A 72 5.78 -13.85 9.03
CA ASP A 72 4.94 -15.03 8.80
C ASP A 72 4.33 -15.52 10.13
N PRO A 73 3.00 -15.71 10.18
CA PRO A 73 2.00 -15.46 9.13
C PRO A 73 1.70 -13.99 8.89
N SER A 74 1.58 -13.64 7.60
CA SER A 74 1.13 -12.33 7.15
C SER A 74 0.26 -12.46 5.88
N PHE A 75 0.08 -11.39 5.09
CA PHE A 75 -0.78 -11.44 3.93
C PHE A 75 -0.14 -12.28 2.80
N MET A 76 -0.87 -13.29 2.35
CA MET A 76 -0.39 -14.33 1.42
C MET A 76 0.16 -13.78 0.09
N LEU A 77 -0.28 -12.60 -0.36
CA LEU A 77 0.16 -12.01 -1.62
C LEU A 77 1.66 -11.72 -1.65
N TYR A 78 2.31 -11.48 -0.50
CA TYR A 78 3.75 -11.19 -0.46
C TYR A 78 4.58 -12.37 -0.96
N GLU A 79 4.21 -13.60 -0.57
CA GLU A 79 4.83 -14.83 -1.08
C GLU A 79 4.51 -15.04 -2.57
N ASP A 80 3.25 -14.81 -2.98
CA ASP A 80 2.83 -14.95 -4.38
C ASP A 80 3.61 -14.02 -5.32
N ILE A 81 3.87 -12.78 -4.92
CA ILE A 81 4.67 -11.82 -5.70
C ILE A 81 6.10 -12.34 -5.88
N CYS A 82 6.73 -12.84 -4.82
CA CYS A 82 8.06 -13.44 -4.90
C CYS A 82 8.07 -14.62 -5.89
N ALA A 83 7.12 -15.54 -5.75
CA ALA A 83 7.03 -16.71 -6.61
C ALA A 83 6.87 -16.34 -8.11
N ARG A 84 6.05 -15.33 -8.41
CA ARG A 84 5.83 -14.88 -9.80
C ARG A 84 7.06 -14.24 -10.44
N ARG A 85 7.93 -13.61 -9.64
CA ARG A 85 9.15 -12.93 -10.12
C ARG A 85 10.40 -13.80 -10.03
N GLY A 86 10.30 -14.99 -9.42
CA GLY A 86 11.46 -15.81 -9.10
C GLY A 86 12.34 -15.18 -8.01
N ALA A 87 11.77 -14.27 -7.24
CA ALA A 87 12.38 -13.69 -6.05
C ALA A 87 12.28 -14.66 -4.85
N VAL A 88 13.08 -14.43 -3.85
CA VAL A 88 13.14 -15.25 -2.63
C VAL A 88 12.30 -14.59 -1.53
N ALA A 89 11.28 -15.32 -1.04
CA ALA A 89 10.53 -14.91 0.13
C ALA A 89 11.33 -15.24 1.40
N VAL A 90 11.75 -14.21 2.13
CA VAL A 90 12.43 -14.32 3.43
C VAL A 90 11.40 -14.08 4.52
N MET A 91 10.77 -15.15 4.97
CA MET A 91 9.67 -15.14 5.92
C MET A 91 10.18 -15.24 7.34
N ILE A 92 9.89 -14.23 8.18
CA ILE A 92 10.34 -14.17 9.58
C ILE A 92 9.18 -14.53 10.49
N PRO A 93 9.31 -15.60 11.31
CA PRO A 93 8.25 -15.97 12.24
C PRO A 93 7.89 -14.82 13.19
N LEU A 94 6.58 -14.66 13.46
CA LEU A 94 6.11 -13.73 14.48
C LEU A 94 6.55 -14.17 15.87
N LEU A 95 6.73 -13.19 16.75
CA LEU A 95 7.01 -13.44 18.18
C LEU A 95 5.84 -14.15 18.88
N PRO A 96 6.07 -14.76 20.06
CA PRO A 96 4.97 -15.18 20.92
C PRO A 96 4.05 -13.97 21.23
N GLY A 97 2.76 -14.07 20.88
CA GLY A 97 1.81 -12.95 20.96
C GLY A 97 1.49 -12.34 19.58
N TYR A 98 2.13 -12.86 18.53
CA TYR A 98 1.91 -12.47 17.12
C TYR A 98 2.40 -11.09 16.72
N ASP A 99 3.31 -10.48 17.49
CA ASP A 99 3.99 -9.25 17.09
C ASP A 99 5.10 -9.55 16.08
N HIS A 100 5.40 -8.58 15.21
CA HIS A 100 6.53 -8.69 14.29
C HIS A 100 7.85 -8.75 15.07
N ASP A 101 8.74 -9.66 14.69
CA ASP A 101 10.13 -9.65 15.14
C ASP A 101 10.94 -8.70 14.24
N LEU A 102 10.84 -7.40 14.52
CA LEU A 102 11.52 -6.36 13.74
C LEU A 102 13.04 -6.49 13.79
N ASP A 103 13.60 -7.01 14.90
CA ASP A 103 15.05 -7.23 15.01
C ASP A 103 15.49 -8.39 14.12
N ALA A 104 14.75 -9.50 14.10
CA ALA A 104 15.02 -10.61 13.21
C ALA A 104 14.80 -10.22 11.74
N MET A 105 13.76 -9.41 11.43
CA MET A 105 13.54 -8.89 10.09
C MET A 105 14.71 -8.03 9.62
N ALA A 106 15.24 -7.14 10.46
CA ALA A 106 16.41 -6.31 10.12
C ALA A 106 17.66 -7.16 9.94
N ALA A 107 17.87 -8.16 10.80
CA ALA A 107 19.03 -9.07 10.71
C ALA A 107 19.01 -9.97 9.48
N ALA A 108 17.84 -10.21 8.90
CA ALA A 108 17.66 -11.03 7.69
C ALA A 108 17.96 -10.27 6.39
N VAL A 109 18.12 -8.95 6.44
CA VAL A 109 18.43 -8.13 5.25
C VAL A 109 19.84 -8.41 4.76
N THR A 110 19.97 -8.71 3.46
CA THR A 110 21.22 -8.99 2.77
C THR A 110 21.42 -8.02 1.60
N PRO A 111 22.56 -8.01 0.91
CA PRO A 111 22.73 -7.23 -0.32
C PRO A 111 21.77 -7.59 -1.46
N SER A 112 21.12 -8.76 -1.41
CA SER A 112 20.11 -9.19 -2.36
C SER A 112 18.70 -8.70 -1.99
N THR A 113 18.50 -8.19 -0.78
CA THR A 113 17.19 -7.71 -0.33
C THR A 113 16.85 -6.39 -1.04
N LYS A 114 15.70 -6.36 -1.73
CA LYS A 114 15.17 -5.18 -2.42
C LYS A 114 13.97 -4.58 -1.72
N LEU A 115 13.20 -5.40 -1.02
CA LEU A 115 11.93 -5.01 -0.44
C LEU A 115 11.77 -5.60 0.97
N VAL A 116 11.29 -4.77 1.88
CA VAL A 116 10.80 -5.18 3.20
C VAL A 116 9.34 -4.77 3.32
N ILE A 117 8.47 -5.68 3.74
CA ILE A 117 7.04 -5.38 3.91
C ILE A 117 6.65 -5.52 5.38
N VAL A 118 6.06 -4.45 5.92
CA VAL A 118 5.50 -4.40 7.27
C VAL A 118 3.99 -4.24 7.16
N CYS A 119 3.24 -5.30 7.43
CA CYS A 119 1.78 -5.28 7.46
C CYS A 119 1.31 -4.76 8.82
N ASN A 120 0.75 -3.56 8.86
CA ASN A 120 0.39 -2.90 10.13
C ASN A 120 -0.93 -2.13 10.06
N PRO A 121 -2.02 -2.59 10.71
CA PRO A 121 -2.11 -3.85 11.48
C PRO A 121 -1.92 -5.11 10.65
N ASN A 122 -1.30 -6.13 11.26
CA ASN A 122 -1.00 -7.37 10.55
C ASN A 122 -2.27 -8.16 10.17
N ASN A 123 -2.30 -8.69 8.99
CA ASN A 123 -3.31 -9.64 8.53
C ASN A 123 -2.66 -11.05 8.45
N PRO A 124 -3.11 -12.08 9.22
CA PRO A 124 -4.45 -12.20 9.82
C PRO A 124 -4.53 -11.90 11.32
N THR A 125 -3.45 -11.55 12.00
CA THR A 125 -3.37 -11.56 13.48
C THR A 125 -4.02 -10.33 14.13
N GLY A 126 -4.06 -9.20 13.42
CA GLY A 126 -4.62 -7.94 13.92
C GLY A 126 -3.69 -7.16 14.84
N ASN A 127 -2.46 -7.63 15.07
CA ASN A 127 -1.47 -6.94 15.88
C ASN A 127 -1.06 -5.62 15.23
N TYR A 128 -0.86 -4.61 16.06
CA TYR A 128 -0.50 -3.25 15.67
C TYR A 128 0.88 -2.88 16.24
N LEU A 129 1.69 -2.25 15.41
CA LEU A 129 2.98 -1.68 15.78
C LEU A 129 2.87 -0.15 15.86
N PRO A 130 3.33 0.50 16.95
CA PRO A 130 3.44 1.94 17.01
C PRO A 130 4.37 2.50 15.92
N ALA A 131 4.03 3.67 15.36
CA ALA A 131 4.84 4.28 14.31
C ALA A 131 6.31 4.55 14.73
N ALA A 132 6.55 4.79 16.03
CA ALA A 132 7.91 4.96 16.55
C ALA A 132 8.75 3.67 16.47
N GLU A 133 8.14 2.50 16.64
CA GLU A 133 8.83 1.22 16.49
C GLU A 133 9.16 0.94 15.03
N ILE A 134 8.22 1.24 14.11
CA ILE A 134 8.45 1.16 12.67
C ILE A 134 9.57 2.11 12.25
N ALA A 135 9.59 3.34 12.76
CA ALA A 135 10.65 4.32 12.47
C ALA A 135 12.03 3.81 12.92
N ALA A 136 12.12 3.30 14.17
CA ALA A 136 13.35 2.73 14.69
C ALA A 136 13.80 1.48 13.92
N PHE A 137 12.86 0.71 13.38
CA PHE A 137 13.17 -0.40 12.50
C PHE A 137 13.73 0.07 11.15
N VAL A 138 13.06 1.03 10.49
CA VAL A 138 13.51 1.61 9.22
C VAL A 138 14.92 2.19 9.34
N ASP A 139 15.26 2.81 10.48
CA ASP A 139 16.59 3.36 10.75
C ASP A 139 17.73 2.31 10.78
N LYS A 140 17.38 1.03 10.96
CA LYS A 140 18.35 -0.08 10.92
C LYS A 140 18.61 -0.61 9.51
N LEU A 141 17.76 -0.25 8.55
CA LEU A 141 17.81 -0.80 7.20
C LEU A 141 18.69 0.06 6.27
N PRO A 142 19.33 -0.55 5.26
CA PRO A 142 20.02 0.20 4.20
C PRO A 142 19.04 1.11 3.44
N GLU A 143 19.50 2.29 3.03
CA GLU A 143 18.65 3.27 2.32
C GLU A 143 18.23 2.82 0.91
N ASP A 144 18.93 1.85 0.32
CA ASP A 144 18.62 1.24 -0.97
C ASP A 144 17.62 0.08 -0.89
N VAL A 145 17.20 -0.30 0.31
CA VAL A 145 16.11 -1.26 0.54
C VAL A 145 14.80 -0.51 0.67
N LEU A 146 13.84 -0.79 -0.22
CA LEU A 146 12.51 -0.19 -0.14
C LEU A 146 11.71 -0.82 1.00
N VAL A 147 11.03 0.01 1.79
CA VAL A 147 10.13 -0.44 2.85
C VAL A 147 8.70 -0.09 2.48
N VAL A 148 7.82 -1.07 2.42
CA VAL A 148 6.37 -0.87 2.28
C VAL A 148 5.71 -1.10 3.63
N ILE A 149 4.98 -0.09 4.10
CA ILE A 149 4.07 -0.21 5.22
C ILE A 149 2.68 -0.46 4.63
N ASP A 150 2.21 -1.70 4.77
CA ASP A 150 0.88 -2.12 4.33
C ASP A 150 -0.13 -1.79 5.42
N GLU A 151 -0.93 -0.76 5.18
CA GLU A 151 -1.92 -0.24 6.09
C GLU A 151 -3.35 -0.50 5.63
N ALA A 152 -3.63 -1.70 5.11
CA ALA A 152 -4.97 -2.08 4.66
C ALA A 152 -6.04 -1.93 5.75
N TYR A 153 -5.66 -1.96 7.01
CA TYR A 153 -6.55 -1.90 8.17
C TYR A 153 -6.34 -0.67 9.05
N ASN A 154 -5.66 0.37 8.56
CA ASN A 154 -5.34 1.58 9.32
C ASN A 154 -6.58 2.27 9.94
N GLU A 155 -7.72 2.29 9.21
CA GLU A 155 -8.95 2.92 9.69
C GLU A 155 -9.60 2.20 10.90
N PHE A 156 -9.10 1.02 11.27
CA PHE A 156 -9.60 0.23 12.42
C PHE A 156 -8.72 0.34 13.65
N VAL A 157 -7.59 1.04 13.57
CA VAL A 157 -6.69 1.21 14.70
C VAL A 157 -7.34 2.14 15.73
N ALA A 158 -7.51 1.63 16.95
CA ALA A 158 -8.07 2.36 18.08
C ALA A 158 -7.03 2.54 19.23
N ALA A 159 -5.74 2.36 18.92
CA ALA A 159 -4.67 2.52 19.89
C ALA A 159 -4.47 4.00 20.27
N ASP A 160 -4.27 4.26 21.55
CA ASP A 160 -4.07 5.64 22.06
C ASP A 160 -2.78 6.28 21.56
N ASP A 161 -1.81 5.46 21.18
CA ASP A 161 -0.50 5.87 20.65
C ASP A 161 -0.43 5.87 19.13
N TRP A 162 -1.58 5.74 18.46
CA TRP A 162 -1.63 5.78 17.00
C TRP A 162 -1.06 7.09 16.44
N GLN A 163 -0.18 6.95 15.49
CA GLN A 163 0.39 8.07 14.73
C GLN A 163 0.36 7.75 13.23
N ASP A 164 0.14 8.79 12.43
CA ASP A 164 0.11 8.65 10.98
C ASP A 164 1.53 8.38 10.42
N THR A 165 1.75 7.18 9.90
CA THR A 165 3.00 6.75 9.27
C THR A 165 3.36 7.53 8.01
N LEU A 166 2.43 8.30 7.45
CA LEU A 166 2.73 9.25 6.39
C LEU A 166 3.76 10.31 6.81
N LYS A 167 3.90 10.60 8.11
CA LYS A 167 4.97 11.46 8.62
C LYS A 167 6.33 10.79 8.42
N LEU A 168 6.44 9.52 8.77
CA LEU A 168 7.66 8.74 8.54
C LEU A 168 8.00 8.67 7.04
N GLN A 169 7.00 8.43 6.19
CA GLN A 169 7.18 8.41 4.74
C GLN A 169 7.74 9.74 4.20
N ALA A 170 7.31 10.89 4.77
CA ALA A 170 7.84 12.20 4.39
C ALA A 170 9.32 12.40 4.71
N GLU A 171 9.80 11.74 5.74
CA GLU A 171 11.16 11.89 6.26
C GLU A 171 12.14 10.86 5.66
N LYS A 172 11.62 9.74 5.13
CA LYS A 172 12.41 8.60 4.66
C LYS A 172 12.22 8.37 3.15
N PRO A 173 13.30 8.50 2.35
CA PRO A 173 13.23 8.40 0.90
C PRO A 173 12.97 6.98 0.38
N ASN A 174 13.07 5.97 1.24
CA ASN A 174 12.87 4.56 0.94
C ASN A 174 11.61 3.96 1.59
N VAL A 175 10.67 4.80 2.04
CA VAL A 175 9.41 4.32 2.64
C VAL A 175 8.22 4.62 1.73
N CYS A 176 7.38 3.59 1.51
CA CYS A 176 6.05 3.72 0.92
C CYS A 176 4.99 3.32 1.94
N VAL A 177 3.86 4.01 1.94
CA VAL A 177 2.68 3.63 2.73
C VAL A 177 1.57 3.27 1.76
N PHE A 178 1.07 2.04 1.84
CA PHE A 178 -0.02 1.55 0.99
C PHE A 178 -1.30 1.42 1.79
N ARG A 179 -2.41 1.92 1.23
CA ARG A 179 -3.76 1.89 1.83
C ARG A 179 -4.80 1.47 0.80
N THR A 180 -5.98 1.10 1.27
CA THR A 180 -7.05 0.60 0.42
C THR A 180 -8.40 1.22 0.75
N PHE A 181 -9.27 1.36 -0.24
CA PHE A 181 -10.68 1.68 -0.04
C PHE A 181 -11.55 0.44 0.20
N SER A 182 -10.94 -0.75 0.18
CA SER A 182 -11.68 -2.02 0.30
C SER A 182 -12.26 -2.28 1.68
N LYS A 183 -11.65 -1.74 2.75
CA LYS A 183 -11.96 -2.06 4.16
C LYS A 183 -12.78 -0.97 4.82
N GLY A 184 -12.17 0.03 5.41
CA GLY A 184 -12.84 1.13 6.14
C GLY A 184 -13.89 1.84 5.30
N TYR A 185 -13.62 2.09 4.04
CA TYR A 185 -14.53 2.76 3.11
C TYR A 185 -15.61 1.86 2.47
N GLY A 186 -15.53 0.53 2.65
CA GLY A 186 -16.55 -0.40 2.15
C GLY A 186 -16.60 -0.57 0.63
N LEU A 187 -15.50 -0.30 -0.10
CA LEU A 187 -15.45 -0.33 -1.56
C LEU A 187 -14.72 -1.56 -2.15
N ALA A 188 -14.67 -2.67 -1.40
CA ALA A 188 -13.94 -3.87 -1.80
C ALA A 188 -14.26 -4.37 -3.22
N GLY A 189 -15.53 -4.31 -3.62
CA GLY A 189 -16.00 -4.75 -4.94
C GLY A 189 -15.62 -3.83 -6.10
N LEU A 190 -15.24 -2.57 -5.83
CA LEU A 190 -14.85 -1.60 -6.86
C LEU A 190 -13.36 -1.66 -7.21
N ARG A 191 -12.55 -2.31 -6.37
CA ARG A 191 -11.13 -2.51 -6.58
C ARG A 191 -10.36 -1.19 -6.73
N VAL A 192 -10.12 -0.48 -5.65
CA VAL A 192 -9.29 0.73 -5.62
C VAL A 192 -8.45 0.80 -4.36
N GLY A 193 -7.18 1.12 -4.53
CA GLY A 193 -6.20 1.34 -3.47
C GLY A 193 -5.23 2.43 -3.89
N TYR A 194 -4.44 2.91 -2.95
CA TYR A 194 -3.45 3.95 -3.20
C TYR A 194 -2.19 3.74 -2.36
N GLY A 195 -1.12 4.32 -2.85
CA GLY A 195 0.16 4.42 -2.15
C GLY A 195 0.61 5.87 -2.08
N VAL A 196 1.20 6.24 -0.94
CA VAL A 196 2.01 7.45 -0.80
C VAL A 196 3.46 7.01 -0.82
N CYS A 197 4.19 7.42 -1.85
CA CYS A 197 5.52 6.90 -2.17
C CYS A 197 6.49 8.03 -2.48
N PRO A 198 7.80 7.79 -2.39
CA PRO A 198 8.78 8.65 -3.05
C PRO A 198 8.48 8.75 -4.56
N THR A 199 8.68 9.92 -5.15
CA THR A 199 8.37 10.18 -6.57
C THR A 199 9.03 9.16 -7.50
N LEU A 200 10.26 8.73 -7.21
CA LEU A 200 10.97 7.72 -8.00
C LEU A 200 10.19 6.39 -8.06
N VAL A 201 9.59 5.98 -6.94
CA VAL A 201 8.78 4.76 -6.87
C VAL A 201 7.47 4.94 -7.64
N THR A 202 6.79 6.08 -7.46
CA THR A 202 5.56 6.38 -8.22
C THR A 202 5.81 6.37 -9.73
N ASP A 203 6.91 6.96 -10.18
CA ASP A 203 7.33 6.97 -11.59
C ASP A 203 7.62 5.54 -12.11
N ALA A 204 8.19 4.68 -11.28
CA ALA A 204 8.45 3.29 -11.63
C ALA A 204 7.14 2.49 -11.78
N LEU A 205 6.21 2.65 -10.83
CA LEU A 205 4.88 2.04 -10.90
C LEU A 205 4.10 2.52 -12.14
N ASP A 206 4.15 3.82 -12.45
CA ASP A 206 3.49 4.40 -13.63
C ASP A 206 4.04 3.82 -14.96
N LYS A 207 5.28 3.35 -15.01
CA LYS A 207 5.88 2.73 -16.20
C LYS A 207 5.42 1.29 -16.45
N VAL A 208 5.15 0.53 -15.38
CA VAL A 208 4.81 -0.89 -15.49
C VAL A 208 3.30 -1.16 -15.44
N ARG A 209 2.51 -0.22 -14.90
CA ARG A 209 1.06 -0.40 -14.80
C ARG A 209 0.39 -0.46 -16.17
N GLN A 210 -0.72 -1.20 -16.26
CA GLN A 210 -1.55 -1.20 -17.45
C GLN A 210 -2.26 0.16 -17.62
N PRO A 211 -2.45 0.63 -18.87
CA PRO A 211 -3.36 1.74 -19.14
C PRO A 211 -4.75 1.45 -18.57
N PHE A 212 -5.36 2.45 -17.92
CA PHE A 212 -6.73 2.33 -17.40
C PHE A 212 -6.91 1.23 -16.33
N ASN A 213 -5.86 0.93 -15.53
CA ASN A 213 -5.92 -0.10 -14.50
C ASN A 213 -6.99 0.15 -13.43
N VAL A 214 -7.37 1.41 -13.16
CA VAL A 214 -8.45 1.76 -12.22
C VAL A 214 -9.70 2.20 -12.98
N ASN A 215 -10.80 1.49 -12.78
CA ASN A 215 -12.04 1.74 -13.49
C ASN A 215 -12.73 3.07 -13.06
N ARG A 216 -13.59 3.61 -13.94
CA ARG A 216 -14.26 4.91 -13.73
C ARG A 216 -15.08 4.98 -12.45
N LEU A 217 -15.87 3.92 -12.15
CA LEU A 217 -16.74 3.88 -10.98
C LEU A 217 -15.92 3.87 -9.68
N ALA A 218 -14.78 3.16 -9.68
CA ALA A 218 -13.84 3.15 -8.56
C ALA A 218 -13.22 4.52 -8.30
N GLN A 219 -12.80 5.24 -9.37
CA GLN A 219 -12.25 6.59 -9.22
C GLN A 219 -13.28 7.56 -8.60
N VAL A 220 -14.50 7.57 -9.13
CA VAL A 220 -15.58 8.42 -8.60
C VAL A 220 -15.94 8.05 -7.16
N ALA A 221 -16.08 6.75 -6.87
CA ALA A 221 -16.40 6.28 -5.53
C ALA A 221 -15.32 6.66 -4.50
N ALA A 222 -14.04 6.52 -4.86
CA ALA A 222 -12.94 6.85 -3.99
C ALA A 222 -12.87 8.36 -3.70
N ILE A 223 -13.01 9.20 -4.72
CA ILE A 223 -13.06 10.67 -4.55
C ILE A 223 -14.19 11.09 -3.62
N GLU A 224 -15.38 10.51 -3.79
CA GLU A 224 -16.51 10.81 -2.90
C GLU A 224 -16.26 10.30 -1.48
N ALA A 225 -15.73 9.08 -1.34
CA ALA A 225 -15.47 8.46 -0.04
C ALA A 225 -14.46 9.26 0.81
N LEU A 226 -13.49 9.95 0.17
CA LEU A 226 -12.52 10.79 0.87
C LEU A 226 -13.13 12.01 1.58
N LYS A 227 -14.39 12.36 1.28
CA LYS A 227 -15.09 13.47 1.93
C LYS A 227 -15.74 13.09 3.26
N HIS A 228 -15.78 11.82 3.57
CA HIS A 228 -16.45 11.24 4.76
C HIS A 228 -15.43 10.49 5.63
#